data_46b7d912cbed12a876f39f6f8b7f1725
#
_entry.id   46b7d912cbed12a876f39f6f8b7f1725
#
_cell.length_a   1.000
_cell.length_b   1.000
_cell.length_c   1.000
_cell.angle_alpha   90.00
_cell.angle_beta   90.00
_cell.angle_gamma   90.00
#
_symmetry.space_group_name_H-M   'P 1'
#
loop_
_entity.id
_entity.type
_entity.pdbx_description
1 polymer ?
#
loop_
_entity_poly.entity_id
_entity_poly.type
_entity_poly.pdbx_seq_one_letter_code
_entity_poly.pdbx_strand_id
1 'polypeptide(L)'
;MSENERLRADAGLPRAGSADRPVVEVAVGVLIRPDGDFLLTSRPEGKVYAGYWEFPGGKLEPGESVEQALYRELVEELGIQVVQTVRWKEQLVDYPHALVRLNFCKVFDWHGDLQMREGQSFAWQRLPVLVSPVLPGTV
;
A
#
# COMPACT_ATOMS: atom_id res chain seq x y z
N MET A 1 6.94 -10.46 -14.60
CA MET A 1 5.49 -10.76 -14.39
C MET A 1 4.78 -10.71 -15.73
N SER A 2 4.05 -11.75 -16.06
CA SER A 2 3.27 -11.78 -17.30
C SER A 2 1.96 -11.02 -17.12
N GLU A 3 1.27 -10.74 -18.24
CA GLU A 3 -0.05 -10.10 -18.16
C GLU A 3 -1.09 -10.96 -17.41
N ASN A 4 -0.93 -12.31 -17.44
CA ASN A 4 -1.82 -13.22 -16.74
C ASN A 4 -1.70 -13.09 -15.22
N GLU A 5 -0.64 -12.47 -14.72
CA GLU A 5 -0.42 -12.24 -13.30
C GLU A 5 -0.98 -10.91 -12.82
N ARG A 6 -1.57 -10.13 -13.74
CA ARG A 6 -2.13 -8.82 -13.43
C ARG A 6 -3.48 -9.00 -12.72
N LEU A 7 -3.57 -8.45 -11.50
CA LEU A 7 -4.82 -8.46 -10.74
C LEU A 7 -5.71 -7.32 -11.25
N ARG A 8 -6.96 -7.64 -11.57
CA ARG A 8 -7.92 -6.62 -12.00
C ARG A 8 -8.86 -6.27 -10.85
N ALA A 9 -8.87 -4.99 -10.50
CA ALA A 9 -9.64 -4.52 -9.35
C ALA A 9 -11.14 -4.45 -9.63
N ASP A 10 -11.53 -4.05 -10.85
CA ASP A 10 -12.94 -3.86 -11.20
C ASP A 10 -13.22 -4.54 -12.54
N ALA A 11 -13.26 -5.88 -12.52
CA ALA A 11 -13.51 -6.66 -13.73
C ALA A 11 -14.85 -6.27 -14.38
N GLY A 12 -14.81 -6.06 -15.68
CA GLY A 12 -16.01 -5.72 -16.45
C GLY A 12 -16.33 -4.24 -16.55
N LEU A 13 -15.68 -3.38 -15.77
CA LEU A 13 -15.86 -1.93 -15.89
C LEU A 13 -14.93 -1.34 -16.96
N PRO A 14 -15.40 -0.31 -17.69
CA PRO A 14 -14.53 0.38 -18.65
C PRO A 14 -13.32 0.99 -17.97
N ARG A 15 -12.19 0.95 -18.67
CA ARG A 15 -10.92 1.53 -18.17
C ARG A 15 -10.69 2.88 -18.83
N ALA A 16 -10.20 3.85 -18.06
CA ALA A 16 -9.70 5.10 -18.60
C ALA A 16 -8.36 4.83 -19.28
N GLY A 17 -8.19 5.32 -20.51
CA GLY A 17 -6.95 5.15 -21.26
C GLY A 17 -6.83 3.79 -21.93
N SER A 18 -5.65 3.52 -22.46
CA SER A 18 -5.36 2.30 -23.20
C SER A 18 -4.82 1.18 -22.30
N ALA A 19 -4.71 -0.02 -22.89
CA ALA A 19 -4.06 -1.15 -22.22
C ALA A 19 -2.57 -0.88 -21.94
N ASP A 20 -1.97 0.10 -22.63
CA ASP A 20 -0.56 0.47 -22.52
C ASP A 20 -0.34 1.61 -21.53
N ARG A 21 -1.23 1.76 -20.55
CA ARG A 21 -1.06 2.77 -19.51
C ARG A 21 0.28 2.58 -18.80
N PRO A 22 0.99 3.69 -18.50
CA PRO A 22 2.24 3.56 -17.77
C PRO A 22 1.99 2.97 -16.39
N VAL A 23 2.95 2.17 -15.93
CA VAL A 23 2.88 1.56 -14.60
C VAL A 23 3.28 2.60 -13.55
N VAL A 24 2.43 2.78 -12.55
CA VAL A 24 2.73 3.62 -11.39
C VAL A 24 3.35 2.74 -10.32
N GLU A 25 4.56 3.08 -9.88
CA GLU A 25 5.27 2.33 -8.84
C GLU A 25 4.87 2.85 -7.47
N VAL A 26 4.52 1.92 -6.59
CA VAL A 26 4.08 2.23 -5.22
C VAL A 26 4.86 1.38 -4.23
N ALA A 27 5.38 2.02 -3.19
CA ALA A 27 6.01 1.34 -2.07
C ALA A 27 4.96 1.04 -1.01
N VAL A 28 4.90 -0.21 -0.55
CA VAL A 28 3.90 -0.68 0.42
C VAL A 28 4.61 -1.24 1.64
N GLY A 29 4.26 -0.73 2.82
CA GLY A 29 4.84 -1.18 4.07
C GLY A 29 3.92 -2.13 4.82
N VAL A 30 4.37 -3.36 5.02
CA VAL A 30 3.70 -4.33 5.87
C VAL A 30 4.39 -4.30 7.23
N LEU A 31 3.85 -3.48 8.15
CA LEU A 31 4.39 -3.36 9.50
C LEU A 31 3.89 -4.53 10.32
N ILE A 32 4.79 -5.31 10.89
CA ILE A 32 4.46 -6.56 11.58
C ILE A 32 4.98 -6.48 13.02
N ARG A 33 4.06 -6.67 13.97
CA ARG A 33 4.39 -6.73 15.39
C ARG A 33 4.96 -8.12 15.75
N PRO A 34 5.61 -8.24 16.92
CA PRO A 34 6.13 -9.54 17.37
C PRO A 34 5.09 -10.66 17.45
N ASP A 35 3.81 -10.32 17.66
CA ASP A 35 2.72 -11.31 17.69
C ASP A 35 2.28 -11.74 16.28
N GLY A 36 2.83 -11.15 15.24
CA GLY A 36 2.50 -11.45 13.85
C GLY A 36 1.39 -10.60 13.26
N ASP A 37 0.77 -9.72 14.03
CA ASP A 37 -0.25 -8.81 13.51
C ASP A 37 0.37 -7.77 12.58
N PHE A 38 -0.36 -7.39 11.54
CA PHE A 38 0.08 -6.39 10.59
C PHE A 38 -0.85 -5.17 10.62
N LEU A 39 -0.32 -4.01 10.23
CA LEU A 39 -1.03 -2.74 10.28
C LEU A 39 -1.76 -2.49 8.97
N LEU A 40 -3.05 -2.17 9.06
CA LEU A 40 -3.82 -1.57 7.97
C LEU A 40 -4.27 -0.18 8.38
N THR A 41 -4.36 0.72 7.39
CA THR A 41 -4.87 2.07 7.59
C THR A 41 -6.01 2.31 6.60
N SER A 42 -6.95 3.18 6.98
CA SER A 42 -8.04 3.56 6.08
C SER A 42 -7.60 4.73 5.20
N ARG A 43 -8.05 4.74 3.96
CA ARG A 43 -7.78 5.88 3.06
C ARG A 43 -8.60 7.08 3.53
N PRO A 44 -7.95 8.26 3.70
CA PRO A 44 -8.65 9.44 4.21
C PRO A 44 -9.65 9.99 3.19
N GLU A 45 -10.55 10.86 3.67
CA GLU A 45 -11.49 11.55 2.80
C GLU A 45 -10.76 12.38 1.74
N GLY A 46 -11.39 12.50 0.57
CA GLY A 46 -10.80 13.21 -0.57
C GLY A 46 -9.90 12.38 -1.44
N LYS A 47 -9.58 11.17 -1.04
CA LYS A 47 -8.80 10.22 -1.84
C LYS A 47 -9.71 9.28 -2.60
N VAL A 48 -9.21 8.73 -3.72
CA VAL A 48 -9.89 7.63 -4.41
C VAL A 48 -10.01 6.46 -3.44
N TYR A 49 -11.15 5.80 -3.43
CA TYR A 49 -11.43 4.72 -2.48
C TYR A 49 -11.38 5.16 -1.01
N ALA A 50 -11.82 6.38 -0.70
CA ALA A 50 -11.89 6.85 0.69
C ALA A 50 -12.63 5.84 1.57
N GLY A 51 -12.09 5.58 2.77
CA GLY A 51 -12.65 4.61 3.71
C GLY A 51 -12.21 3.17 3.50
N TYR A 52 -11.59 2.84 2.36
CA TYR A 52 -11.05 1.51 2.13
C TYR A 52 -9.78 1.32 2.96
N TRP A 53 -9.57 0.09 3.43
CA TRP A 53 -8.41 -0.27 4.23
C TRP A 53 -7.29 -0.85 3.37
N GLU A 54 -6.07 -0.45 3.65
CA GLU A 54 -4.88 -0.81 2.87
C GLU A 54 -3.65 -0.81 3.77
N PHE A 55 -2.55 -1.38 3.25
CA PHE A 55 -1.25 -1.17 3.87
C PHE A 55 -0.80 0.27 3.65
N PRO A 56 -0.08 0.88 4.61
CA PRO A 56 0.49 2.22 4.41
C PRO A 56 1.59 2.23 3.35
N GLY A 57 1.79 3.36 2.73
CA GLY A 57 2.80 3.56 1.70
C GLY A 57 2.38 4.62 0.70
N GLY A 58 3.05 4.67 -0.43
CA GLY A 58 2.71 5.64 -1.46
C GLY A 58 3.59 5.55 -2.69
N LYS A 59 3.34 6.43 -3.63
CA LYS A 59 4.02 6.46 -4.92
C LYS A 59 5.49 6.83 -4.77
N LEU A 60 6.34 6.21 -5.60
CA LEU A 60 7.72 6.62 -5.74
C LEU A 60 7.79 7.99 -6.42
N GLU A 61 8.66 8.84 -5.93
CA GLU A 61 9.02 10.07 -6.61
C GLU A 61 10.15 9.77 -7.61
N PRO A 62 10.34 10.64 -8.63
CA PRO A 62 11.41 10.41 -9.59
C PRO A 62 12.77 10.21 -8.92
N GLY A 63 13.47 9.14 -9.31
CA GLY A 63 14.77 8.82 -8.76
C GLY A 63 14.78 8.08 -7.43
N GLU A 64 13.63 7.89 -6.80
CA GLU A 64 13.58 7.13 -5.55
C GLU A 64 13.61 5.62 -5.80
N SER A 65 14.28 4.90 -4.90
CA SER A 65 14.10 3.46 -4.79
C SER A 65 12.81 3.17 -4.02
N VAL A 66 12.37 1.93 -4.06
CA VAL A 66 11.19 1.49 -3.28
C VAL A 66 11.43 1.75 -1.80
N GLU A 67 12.61 1.41 -1.30
CA GLU A 67 12.97 1.59 0.11
C GLU A 67 12.99 3.07 0.51
N GLN A 68 13.55 3.93 -0.32
CA GLN A 68 13.56 5.37 -0.06
C GLN A 68 12.15 5.95 -0.01
N ALA A 69 11.30 5.56 -0.95
CA ALA A 69 9.92 5.99 -0.98
C ALA A 69 9.16 5.52 0.26
N LEU A 70 9.39 4.27 0.66
CA LEU A 70 8.75 3.72 1.85
C LEU A 70 9.15 4.50 3.10
N TYR A 71 10.44 4.76 3.28
CA TYR A 71 10.94 5.50 4.44
C TYR A 71 10.30 6.89 4.49
N ARG A 72 10.25 7.59 3.38
CA ARG A 72 9.64 8.92 3.27
C ARG A 72 8.15 8.86 3.58
N GLU A 73 7.42 7.94 2.95
CA GLU A 73 5.97 7.84 3.11
C GLU A 73 5.58 7.51 4.56
N LEU A 74 6.30 6.63 5.22
CA LEU A 74 5.97 6.26 6.60
C LEU A 74 6.27 7.38 7.60
N VAL A 75 7.26 8.24 7.32
CA VAL A 75 7.44 9.46 8.09
C VAL A 75 6.25 10.40 7.88
N GLU A 76 5.87 10.62 6.63
CA GLU A 76 4.78 11.55 6.29
C GLU A 76 3.42 11.09 6.83
N GLU A 77 3.11 9.80 6.67
CA GLU A 77 1.80 9.26 7.03
C GLU A 77 1.68 8.89 8.51
N LEU A 78 2.72 8.29 9.08
CA LEU A 78 2.66 7.66 10.39
C LEU A 78 3.63 8.25 11.42
N GLY A 79 4.53 9.14 11.01
CA GLY A 79 5.49 9.75 11.91
C GLY A 79 6.54 8.81 12.47
N ILE A 80 6.81 7.71 11.79
CA ILE A 80 7.79 6.71 12.26
C ILE A 80 9.00 6.67 11.35
N GLN A 81 10.13 6.22 11.89
CA GLN A 81 11.36 5.98 11.15
C GLN A 81 11.63 4.48 11.06
N VAL A 82 11.59 3.96 9.86
CA VAL A 82 11.86 2.54 9.61
C VAL A 82 13.33 2.26 9.87
N VAL A 83 13.62 1.25 10.67
CA VAL A 83 14.99 0.82 10.95
C VAL A 83 15.49 -0.08 9.84
N GLN A 84 14.67 -1.06 9.44
CA GLN A 84 15.05 -2.03 8.43
C GLN A 84 13.80 -2.54 7.72
N THR A 85 13.92 -2.74 6.42
CA THR A 85 12.85 -3.30 5.61
C THR A 85 13.38 -4.46 4.77
N VAL A 86 12.50 -5.42 4.49
CA VAL A 86 12.81 -6.60 3.68
C VAL A 86 11.84 -6.64 2.51
N ARG A 87 12.37 -6.61 1.28
CA ARG A 87 11.54 -6.77 0.06
C ARG A 87 10.86 -8.13 0.12
N TRP A 88 9.57 -8.14 -0.14
CA TRP A 88 8.78 -9.37 -0.07
C TRP A 88 8.28 -9.79 -1.45
N LYS A 89 7.41 -9.00 -2.07
CA LYS A 89 6.82 -9.36 -3.35
C LYS A 89 6.35 -8.13 -4.10
N GLU A 90 6.00 -8.33 -5.38
CA GLU A 90 5.36 -7.33 -6.22
C GLU A 90 4.02 -7.87 -6.69
N GLN A 91 3.05 -6.97 -6.87
CA GLN A 91 1.75 -7.31 -7.45
C GLN A 91 1.32 -6.18 -8.37
N LEU A 92 1.06 -6.51 -9.63
CA LEU A 92 0.50 -5.56 -10.58
C LEU A 92 -1.02 -5.57 -10.45
N VAL A 93 -1.60 -4.40 -10.21
CA VAL A 93 -3.04 -4.22 -10.04
C VAL A 93 -3.56 -3.24 -11.08
N ASP A 94 -4.57 -3.67 -11.82
CA ASP A 94 -5.19 -2.87 -12.87
C ASP A 94 -6.45 -2.20 -12.32
N TYR A 95 -6.26 -1.01 -11.71
CA TYR A 95 -7.37 -0.20 -11.21
C TYR A 95 -8.00 0.58 -12.36
N PRO A 96 -9.28 1.01 -12.24
CA PRO A 96 -9.90 1.85 -13.26
C PRO A 96 -9.12 3.13 -13.53
N HIS A 97 -8.51 3.73 -12.52
CA HIS A 97 -7.81 5.01 -12.62
C HIS A 97 -6.32 4.88 -12.94
N ALA A 98 -5.70 3.73 -12.71
CA ALA A 98 -4.27 3.56 -12.89
C ALA A 98 -3.86 2.09 -12.90
N LEU A 99 -2.78 1.80 -13.63
CA LEU A 99 -2.11 0.50 -13.57
C LEU A 99 -0.97 0.66 -12.56
N VAL A 100 -1.00 -0.10 -11.47
CA VAL A 100 -0.14 0.11 -10.31
C VAL A 100 0.66 -1.15 -10.00
N ARG A 101 1.97 -0.98 -9.79
CA ARG A 101 2.79 -2.05 -9.20
C ARG A 101 2.94 -1.79 -7.73
N LEU A 102 2.40 -2.70 -6.92
CA LEU A 102 2.56 -2.66 -5.47
C LEU A 102 3.84 -3.41 -5.11
N ASN A 103 4.81 -2.70 -4.55
CA ASN A 103 6.08 -3.27 -4.11
C ASN A 103 6.02 -3.44 -2.60
N PHE A 104 5.77 -4.67 -2.15
CA PHE A 104 5.57 -4.98 -0.74
C PHE A 104 6.90 -5.15 -0.03
N CYS A 105 7.04 -4.46 1.10
CA CYS A 105 8.19 -4.57 1.98
C CYS A 105 7.71 -4.87 3.39
N LYS A 106 8.29 -5.87 4.04
CA LYS A 106 8.01 -6.18 5.44
C LYS A 106 8.85 -5.29 6.34
N VAL A 107 8.24 -4.75 7.38
CA VAL A 107 8.87 -3.86 8.35
C VAL A 107 8.63 -4.44 9.73
N PHE A 108 9.69 -4.91 10.38
CA PHE A 108 9.58 -5.52 11.71
C PHE A 108 10.05 -4.59 12.82
N ASP A 109 10.75 -3.50 12.49
CA ASP A 109 11.35 -2.62 13.48
C ASP A 109 11.32 -1.17 12.99
N TRP A 110 10.90 -0.26 13.86
CA TRP A 110 10.83 1.16 13.59
C TRP A 110 10.95 1.95 14.88
N HIS A 111 11.34 3.23 14.76
CA HIS A 111 11.38 4.16 15.89
C HIS A 111 10.18 5.10 15.83
N GLY A 112 9.66 5.44 16.99
CA GLY A 112 8.56 6.38 17.13
C GLY A 112 7.21 5.68 17.31
N ASP A 113 6.25 6.43 17.83
CA ASP A 113 4.89 5.98 18.01
C ASP A 113 4.07 6.33 16.77
N LEU A 114 3.13 5.44 16.41
CA LEU A 114 2.26 5.68 15.27
C LEU A 114 1.41 6.93 15.47
N GLN A 115 1.44 7.83 14.48
CA GLN A 115 0.64 9.04 14.44
C GLN A 115 -0.15 9.02 13.13
N MET A 116 -1.46 9.19 13.22
CA MET A 116 -2.30 9.23 12.02
C MET A 116 -2.29 10.64 11.43
N ARG A 117 -1.20 11.00 10.77
CA ARG A 117 -0.92 12.36 10.32
C ARG A 117 -1.81 12.87 9.19
N GLU A 118 -2.52 11.95 8.52
CA GLU A 118 -3.42 12.29 7.42
C GLU A 118 -4.89 12.14 7.80
N GLY A 119 -5.18 11.99 9.09
CA GLY A 119 -6.56 11.81 9.57
C GLY A 119 -7.14 10.44 9.29
N GLN A 120 -6.32 9.48 8.86
CA GLN A 120 -6.74 8.11 8.63
C GLN A 120 -6.93 7.38 9.95
N SER A 121 -7.69 6.28 9.92
CA SER A 121 -7.77 5.33 11.04
C SER A 121 -6.76 4.22 10.84
N PHE A 122 -6.45 3.48 11.91
CA PHE A 122 -5.56 2.32 11.81
C PHE A 122 -6.13 1.14 12.59
N ALA A 123 -5.72 -0.06 12.20
CA ALA A 123 -6.09 -1.29 12.89
C ALA A 123 -4.99 -2.35 12.71
N TRP A 124 -4.65 -3.02 13.79
CA TRP A 124 -3.78 -4.19 13.73
C TRP A 124 -4.64 -5.41 13.39
N GLN A 125 -4.26 -6.13 12.37
CA GLN A 125 -5.05 -7.23 11.82
C GLN A 125 -4.24 -8.50 11.71
N ARG A 126 -4.94 -9.63 11.61
CA ARG A 126 -4.41 -10.92 11.22
C ARG A 126 -5.42 -11.55 10.27
N LEU A 127 -5.06 -12.62 9.59
CA LEU A 127 -5.99 -13.29 8.71
C LEU A 127 -6.95 -14.17 9.51
N PRO A 128 -8.26 -14.15 9.21
CA PRO A 128 -8.92 -13.29 8.25
C PRO A 128 -9.03 -11.85 8.74
N VAL A 129 -8.90 -10.89 7.81
CA VAL A 129 -9.01 -9.47 8.11
C VAL A 129 -10.47 -9.14 8.48
N LEU A 130 -10.65 -8.37 9.56
CA LEU A 130 -11.98 -8.03 10.08
C LEU A 130 -12.48 -6.65 9.64
N VAL A 131 -11.57 -5.73 9.30
CA VAL A 131 -11.97 -4.41 8.79
C VAL A 131 -12.43 -4.53 7.33
N SER A 132 -13.34 -3.64 6.92
CA SER A 132 -13.86 -3.62 5.54
C SER A 132 -14.34 -2.23 5.16
N PRO A 133 -14.42 -1.91 3.87
CA PRO A 133 -13.90 -2.71 2.74
C PRO A 133 -12.38 -2.65 2.63
N VAL A 134 -11.79 -3.68 2.05
CA VAL A 134 -10.34 -3.74 1.84
C VAL A 134 -10.05 -3.41 0.38
N LEU A 135 -9.06 -2.56 0.16
CA LEU A 135 -8.66 -2.17 -1.19
C LEU A 135 -8.13 -3.39 -1.94
N PRO A 136 -8.60 -3.65 -3.18
CA PRO A 136 -8.07 -4.77 -3.99
C PRO A 136 -6.54 -4.70 -4.11
N GLY A 137 -5.89 -5.83 -3.94
CA GLY A 137 -4.45 -5.95 -3.93
C GLY A 137 -3.82 -5.97 -2.54
N THR A 138 -4.59 -5.63 -1.50
CA THR A 138 -4.07 -5.62 -0.13
C THR A 138 -3.92 -7.03 0.42
N VAL A 139 -4.96 -7.81 0.36
CA VAL A 139 -4.96 -9.20 0.84
C VAL A 139 -5.76 -10.10 -0.06
#